data_c0b8724cba635f1158eca543f9dbe086
#
_entry.id   c0b8724cba635f1158eca543f9dbe086
#
_cell.length_a   1.000
_cell.length_b   1.000
_cell.length_c   1.000
_cell.angle_alpha   90.00
_cell.angle_beta   90.00
_cell.angle_gamma   90.00
#
_symmetry.space_group_name_H-M   'P 1'
#
loop_
_entity.id
_entity.type
_entity.pdbx_description
1 polymer ?
#
loop_
_entity_poly.entity_id
_entity_poly.type
_entity_poly.pdbx_seq_one_letter_code
_entity_poly.pdbx_strand_id
1 'polypeptide(L)'
;MKKKIAKIMLGAMFLTGVLSGCGGNTKESSGSDNSGNKYDLTLYSINTTDADFGDWLKNVEDATGLKINVIAAPTDSDTRQQKITTILSTGDSSVDILEINDEMSASFKNSGWLDGLNDTVMTEDIRGEFAKGYLDQMITDKQGNIIGVPGYAGYLAFWVNQKILDEAGIDKLDTKEDFKKYMLAVSKDGRYGYGGSWEKTYVFNEIAQFVNMFGGDYFDWTRPENKEAIQFLYDMVQNKQTPIDQIADKYEQMNPKANDGKYGCWFMWGLGTDYEKAGMLGQDKIHMAMVPSMTNDGKRAIFTDSWSYVLNTASKNKDAAIKFLKYMASEGGMEASYKAFDRYPARKDVAEKVVPDTDPAKEMYSRYASECNVQGRPMLPQTMEFITDMGTIYQSCMKGEISVDEFCKKAQELVNKYK
;
A
#
# COMPACT_ATOMS: atom_id res chain seq x y z
N MET A 1 -30.22 45.19 -22.62
CA MET A 1 -29.98 45.33 -24.09
C MET A 1 -29.14 44.13 -24.56
N LYS A 2 -29.72 43.43 -25.58
CA LYS A 2 -29.19 42.43 -26.50
C LYS A 2 -28.48 41.16 -25.95
N LYS A 3 -29.28 40.09 -25.94
CA LYS A 3 -28.94 38.66 -26.01
C LYS A 3 -28.15 38.34 -27.28
N LYS A 4 -27.13 37.48 -27.16
CA LYS A 4 -26.67 36.65 -28.33
C LYS A 4 -26.65 35.19 -27.91
N ILE A 5 -27.54 34.44 -28.55
CA ILE A 5 -27.66 32.97 -28.55
C ILE A 5 -26.75 32.46 -29.67
N ALA A 6 -25.84 31.54 -29.33
CA ALA A 6 -25.09 30.78 -30.34
C ALA A 6 -25.65 29.36 -30.39
N LYS A 7 -26.15 28.98 -31.57
CA LYS A 7 -26.63 27.64 -31.92
C LYS A 7 -25.45 26.71 -32.17
N ILE A 8 -25.48 25.52 -31.59
CA ILE A 8 -24.61 24.40 -31.93
C ILE A 8 -25.36 23.53 -32.95
N MET A 9 -24.75 23.38 -34.14
CA MET A 9 -25.23 22.45 -35.17
C MET A 9 -24.70 21.03 -34.90
N LEU A 10 -25.62 20.08 -34.89
CA LEU A 10 -25.35 18.65 -34.92
C LEU A 10 -25.16 18.25 -36.40
N GLY A 11 -23.97 17.71 -36.72
CA GLY A 11 -23.66 17.14 -38.02
C GLY A 11 -23.48 15.63 -37.91
N ALA A 12 -24.48 14.86 -38.33
CA ALA A 12 -24.38 13.43 -38.54
C ALA A 12 -23.86 13.17 -39.97
N MET A 13 -22.74 12.46 -40.09
CA MET A 13 -22.29 11.92 -41.40
C MET A 13 -22.42 10.41 -41.39
N PHE A 14 -23.39 9.94 -42.22
CA PHE A 14 -23.45 8.57 -42.69
C PHE A 14 -22.48 8.39 -43.87
N LEU A 15 -21.62 7.38 -43.81
CA LEU A 15 -20.89 6.89 -44.99
C LEU A 15 -21.28 5.44 -45.25
N THR A 16 -21.99 5.26 -46.35
CA THR A 16 -22.32 3.97 -46.96
C THR A 16 -21.15 3.48 -47.80
N GLY A 17 -20.69 2.25 -47.52
CA GLY A 17 -19.65 1.58 -48.29
C GLY A 17 -20.22 0.92 -49.56
N VAL A 18 -19.42 0.93 -50.62
CA VAL A 18 -19.65 0.21 -51.86
C VAL A 18 -18.72 -0.99 -51.94
N LEU A 19 -19.30 -2.19 -52.07
CA LEU A 19 -18.59 -3.41 -52.44
C LEU A 19 -18.29 -3.40 -53.94
N SER A 20 -17.05 -3.65 -54.33
CA SER A 20 -16.70 -4.11 -55.67
C SER A 20 -15.63 -5.17 -55.59
N GLY A 21 -15.98 -6.39 -55.90
CA GLY A 21 -15.07 -7.50 -56.05
C GLY A 21 -14.38 -7.47 -57.41
N CYS A 22 -13.15 -7.95 -57.46
CA CYS A 22 -12.58 -8.59 -58.65
C CYS A 22 -11.48 -9.57 -58.23
N GLY A 23 -11.62 -10.79 -58.68
CA GLY A 23 -10.69 -11.88 -58.39
C GLY A 23 -9.40 -11.77 -59.17
N GLY A 24 -8.35 -12.31 -58.61
CA GLY A 24 -7.04 -12.50 -59.22
C GLY A 24 -6.26 -13.54 -58.41
N ASN A 25 -6.12 -14.68 -59.02
CA ASN A 25 -5.44 -15.88 -58.52
C ASN A 25 -3.92 -15.65 -58.56
N THR A 26 -3.23 -15.66 -57.43
CA THR A 26 -1.75 -15.84 -57.37
C THR A 26 -1.33 -16.61 -56.12
N LYS A 27 -0.80 -17.77 -56.40
CA LYS A 27 0.08 -18.66 -55.63
C LYS A 27 0.31 -18.41 -54.14
N GLU A 28 -0.05 -19.44 -53.37
CA GLU A 28 0.47 -19.70 -52.03
C GLU A 28 1.99 -19.63 -51.99
N SER A 29 2.53 -18.70 -51.25
CA SER A 29 3.83 -18.81 -50.60
C SER A 29 3.54 -18.91 -49.12
N SER A 30 3.76 -20.10 -48.60
CA SER A 30 3.85 -20.35 -47.16
C SER A 30 5.04 -19.60 -46.56
N GLY A 31 4.86 -18.36 -46.22
CA GLY A 31 5.70 -17.60 -45.34
C GLY A 31 5.03 -17.62 -43.97
N SER A 32 5.57 -18.39 -43.05
CA SER A 32 5.27 -18.23 -41.62
C SER A 32 5.76 -16.82 -41.24
N ASP A 33 4.88 -15.84 -41.24
CA ASP A 33 5.10 -14.58 -40.54
C ASP A 33 5.11 -14.88 -39.04
N ASN A 34 6.31 -15.19 -38.57
CA ASN A 34 6.68 -15.08 -37.19
C ASN A 34 6.72 -13.58 -36.88
N SER A 35 5.57 -12.97 -36.65
CA SER A 35 5.50 -11.64 -36.04
C SER A 35 6.00 -11.82 -34.60
N GLY A 36 7.33 -11.80 -34.46
CA GLY A 36 8.00 -11.90 -33.18
C GLY A 36 7.38 -10.89 -32.24
N ASN A 37 6.87 -11.36 -31.12
CA ASN A 37 6.37 -10.50 -30.04
C ASN A 37 7.45 -9.45 -29.78
N LYS A 38 7.14 -8.18 -29.84
CA LYS A 38 8.08 -7.08 -29.58
C LYS A 38 8.61 -7.14 -28.15
N TYR A 39 7.88 -7.77 -27.26
CA TYR A 39 8.14 -7.91 -25.83
C TYR A 39 8.14 -9.38 -25.40
N ASP A 40 8.96 -9.71 -24.41
CA ASP A 40 9.08 -11.05 -23.84
C ASP A 40 8.04 -11.31 -22.74
N LEU A 41 7.62 -10.25 -22.03
CA LEU A 41 6.54 -10.30 -21.03
C LEU A 41 5.83 -8.95 -20.88
N THR A 42 4.66 -8.97 -20.26
CA THR A 42 3.88 -7.77 -19.87
C THR A 42 3.77 -7.68 -18.35
N LEU A 43 4.23 -6.55 -17.80
CA LEU A 43 4.14 -6.19 -16.39
C LEU A 43 3.02 -5.17 -16.16
N TYR A 44 2.13 -5.43 -15.21
CA TYR A 44 1.13 -4.49 -14.72
C TYR A 44 1.59 -3.90 -13.40
N SER A 45 2.00 -2.62 -13.38
CA SER A 45 2.67 -1.97 -12.24
C SER A 45 2.03 -0.65 -11.84
N ILE A 46 2.02 -0.38 -10.53
CA ILE A 46 1.63 0.89 -9.94
C ILE A 46 2.76 1.93 -9.99
N ASN A 47 4.01 1.48 -10.05
CA ASN A 47 5.17 2.37 -9.92
C ASN A 47 5.46 3.21 -11.19
N THR A 48 4.66 3.08 -12.24
CA THR A 48 4.84 3.77 -13.52
C THR A 48 4.82 5.30 -13.45
N THR A 49 4.32 5.86 -12.37
CA THR A 49 4.30 7.31 -12.12
C THR A 49 5.50 7.82 -11.33
N ASP A 50 6.33 6.91 -10.80
CA ASP A 50 7.57 7.28 -10.11
C ASP A 50 8.60 7.82 -11.10
N ALA A 51 9.31 8.88 -10.70
CA ALA A 51 10.24 9.57 -11.57
C ALA A 51 11.36 8.66 -12.12
N ASP A 52 11.81 7.72 -11.30
CA ASP A 52 12.92 6.81 -11.59
C ASP A 52 12.47 5.48 -12.20
N PHE A 53 11.16 5.32 -12.50
CA PHE A 53 10.61 4.08 -13.07
C PHE A 53 11.31 3.68 -14.39
N GLY A 54 11.60 4.64 -15.25
CA GLY A 54 12.27 4.38 -16.54
C GLY A 54 13.66 3.79 -16.35
N ASP A 55 14.43 4.32 -15.42
CA ASP A 55 15.79 3.83 -15.10
C ASP A 55 15.73 2.48 -14.40
N TRP A 56 14.78 2.27 -13.49
CA TRP A 56 14.53 0.98 -12.88
C TRP A 56 14.18 -0.08 -13.93
N LEU A 57 13.26 0.21 -14.84
CA LEU A 57 12.86 -0.72 -15.91
C LEU A 57 14.05 -1.10 -16.78
N LYS A 58 14.84 -0.11 -17.18
CA LYS A 58 16.06 -0.34 -17.95
C LYS A 58 17.04 -1.24 -17.21
N ASN A 59 17.26 -1.02 -15.92
CA ASN A 59 18.12 -1.88 -15.10
C ASN A 59 17.62 -3.33 -15.05
N VAL A 60 16.30 -3.53 -14.92
CA VAL A 60 15.68 -4.85 -14.95
C VAL A 60 15.87 -5.51 -16.31
N GLU A 61 15.63 -4.80 -17.41
CA GLU A 61 15.82 -5.31 -18.77
C GLU A 61 17.29 -5.68 -19.05
N ASP A 62 18.22 -4.81 -18.66
CA ASP A 62 19.67 -5.05 -18.83
C ASP A 62 20.14 -6.30 -18.03
N ALA A 63 19.67 -6.43 -16.78
CA ALA A 63 20.06 -7.54 -15.91
C ALA A 63 19.42 -8.87 -16.33
N THR A 64 18.21 -8.83 -16.85
CA THR A 64 17.47 -10.03 -17.27
C THR A 64 17.62 -10.36 -18.75
N GLY A 65 18.00 -9.39 -19.58
CA GLY A 65 17.98 -9.52 -21.04
C GLY A 65 16.57 -9.66 -21.63
N LEU A 66 15.54 -9.30 -20.86
CA LEU A 66 14.14 -9.32 -21.28
C LEU A 66 13.75 -7.94 -21.86
N LYS A 67 12.79 -7.94 -22.77
CA LYS A 67 12.06 -6.73 -23.19
C LYS A 67 10.68 -6.75 -22.54
N ILE A 68 10.37 -5.73 -21.76
CA ILE A 68 9.20 -5.70 -20.91
C ILE A 68 8.20 -4.68 -21.42
N ASN A 69 6.99 -5.12 -21.76
CA ASN A 69 5.86 -4.24 -21.95
C ASN A 69 5.27 -3.87 -20.59
N VAL A 70 4.98 -2.57 -20.38
CA VAL A 70 4.44 -2.11 -19.10
C VAL A 70 3.05 -1.53 -19.28
N ILE A 71 2.13 -1.99 -18.46
CA ILE A 71 0.77 -1.43 -18.33
C ILE A 71 0.68 -0.72 -16.99
N ALA A 72 0.35 0.57 -17.01
CA ALA A 72 0.15 1.36 -15.81
C ALA A 72 -1.11 0.92 -15.05
N ALA A 73 -0.94 0.56 -13.79
CA ALA A 73 -2.04 0.28 -12.88
C ALA A 73 -2.64 1.59 -12.34
N PRO A 74 -3.97 1.65 -12.11
CA PRO A 74 -4.57 2.80 -11.42
C PRO A 74 -4.00 2.99 -10.02
N THR A 75 -3.81 4.23 -9.61
CA THR A 75 -3.40 4.58 -8.24
C THR A 75 -4.51 4.34 -7.23
N ASP A 76 -5.77 4.53 -7.63
CA ASP A 76 -6.96 4.22 -6.82
C ASP A 76 -7.09 2.71 -6.57
N SER A 77 -7.13 2.31 -5.29
CA SER A 77 -7.11 0.91 -4.86
C SER A 77 -8.30 0.11 -5.36
N ASP A 78 -9.52 0.65 -5.27
CA ASP A 78 -10.74 -0.04 -5.69
C ASP A 78 -10.73 -0.30 -7.20
N THR A 79 -10.40 0.72 -8.00
CA THR A 79 -10.31 0.62 -9.46
C THR A 79 -9.23 -0.37 -9.86
N ARG A 80 -8.09 -0.38 -9.18
CA ARG A 80 -6.99 -1.31 -9.43
C ARG A 80 -7.39 -2.74 -9.14
N GLN A 81 -8.02 -3.00 -7.99
CA GLN A 81 -8.48 -4.34 -7.62
C GLN A 81 -9.50 -4.87 -8.62
N GLN A 82 -10.48 -4.05 -9.05
CA GLN A 82 -11.48 -4.44 -10.04
C GLN A 82 -10.84 -4.82 -11.38
N LYS A 83 -9.85 -4.07 -11.85
CA LYS A 83 -9.11 -4.38 -13.09
C LYS A 83 -8.31 -5.66 -12.97
N ILE A 84 -7.57 -5.85 -11.88
CA ILE A 84 -6.79 -7.08 -11.63
C ILE A 84 -7.74 -8.28 -11.52
N THR A 85 -8.85 -8.16 -10.79
CA THR A 85 -9.87 -9.20 -10.71
C THR A 85 -10.39 -9.59 -12.09
N THR A 86 -10.65 -8.61 -12.96
CA THR A 86 -11.10 -8.87 -14.33
C THR A 86 -10.03 -9.62 -15.12
N ILE A 87 -8.79 -9.17 -15.13
CA ILE A 87 -7.67 -9.83 -15.83
C ILE A 87 -7.56 -11.30 -15.38
N LEU A 88 -7.50 -11.52 -14.08
CA LEU A 88 -7.27 -12.85 -13.51
C LEU A 88 -8.47 -13.79 -13.69
N SER A 89 -9.70 -13.33 -13.42
CA SER A 89 -10.92 -14.17 -13.48
C SER A 89 -11.33 -14.55 -14.89
N THR A 90 -11.01 -13.72 -15.90
CA THR A 90 -11.28 -14.04 -17.30
C THR A 90 -10.19 -14.89 -17.96
N GLY A 91 -9.07 -15.13 -17.27
CA GLY A 91 -7.91 -15.82 -17.82
C GLY A 91 -7.25 -15.02 -18.95
N ASP A 92 -7.23 -13.69 -18.83
CA ASP A 92 -6.57 -12.82 -19.81
C ASP A 92 -5.06 -13.04 -19.80
N SER A 93 -4.55 -13.65 -20.86
CA SER A 93 -3.13 -13.97 -21.03
C SER A 93 -2.29 -12.80 -21.58
N SER A 94 -2.86 -11.62 -21.71
CA SER A 94 -2.12 -10.42 -22.18
C SER A 94 -1.24 -9.78 -21.11
N VAL A 95 -1.46 -10.14 -19.83
CA VAL A 95 -0.68 -9.70 -18.68
C VAL A 95 -0.04 -10.91 -18.01
N ASP A 96 1.28 -10.90 -17.89
CA ASP A 96 2.04 -12.02 -17.32
C ASP A 96 2.30 -11.85 -15.83
N ILE A 97 2.79 -10.67 -15.44
CA ILE A 97 3.14 -10.31 -14.06
C ILE A 97 2.24 -9.16 -13.60
N LEU A 98 1.69 -9.30 -12.39
CA LEU A 98 0.95 -8.24 -11.73
C LEU A 98 1.65 -7.87 -10.41
N GLU A 99 1.64 -6.59 -10.11
CA GLU A 99 2.05 -6.07 -8.82
C GLU A 99 0.80 -5.87 -7.96
N ILE A 100 0.70 -6.61 -6.87
CA ILE A 100 -0.45 -6.61 -5.96
C ILE A 100 -0.01 -6.33 -4.53
N ASN A 101 -0.85 -5.64 -3.76
CA ASN A 101 -0.66 -5.48 -2.33
C ASN A 101 -1.32 -6.63 -1.53
N ASP A 102 -1.12 -6.62 -0.22
CA ASP A 102 -1.66 -7.63 0.69
C ASP A 102 -3.20 -7.70 0.70
N GLU A 103 -3.92 -6.58 0.55
CA GLU A 103 -5.39 -6.54 0.43
C GLU A 103 -5.87 -7.40 -0.76
N MET A 104 -5.21 -7.26 -1.89
CA MET A 104 -5.51 -8.02 -3.11
C MET A 104 -5.01 -9.46 -3.00
N SER A 105 -3.85 -9.66 -2.37
CA SER A 105 -3.33 -10.99 -2.09
C SER A 105 -4.32 -11.84 -1.30
N ALA A 106 -4.97 -11.26 -0.28
CA ALA A 106 -6.02 -11.93 0.48
C ALA A 106 -7.17 -12.44 -0.39
N SER A 107 -7.57 -11.62 -1.37
CA SER A 107 -8.65 -11.97 -2.32
C SER A 107 -8.23 -13.04 -3.32
N PHE A 108 -6.98 -13.04 -3.78
CA PHE A 108 -6.54 -13.85 -4.92
C PHE A 108 -5.77 -15.12 -4.55
N LYS A 109 -5.12 -15.19 -3.39
CA LYS A 109 -4.21 -16.30 -3.05
C LYS A 109 -4.84 -17.69 -3.05
N ASN A 110 -6.16 -17.77 -2.88
CA ASN A 110 -6.89 -19.05 -2.91
C ASN A 110 -7.78 -19.21 -4.15
N SER A 111 -7.67 -18.33 -5.14
CA SER A 111 -8.51 -18.34 -6.35
C SER A 111 -8.09 -19.37 -7.39
N GLY A 112 -6.84 -19.83 -7.36
CA GLY A 112 -6.23 -20.62 -8.41
C GLY A 112 -5.81 -19.82 -9.65
N TRP A 113 -5.84 -18.49 -9.59
CA TRP A 113 -5.48 -17.59 -10.70
C TRP A 113 -3.99 -17.24 -10.75
N LEU A 114 -3.25 -17.56 -9.69
CA LEU A 114 -1.83 -17.24 -9.54
C LEU A 114 -1.00 -18.53 -9.44
N ASP A 115 0.16 -18.53 -10.09
CA ASP A 115 1.07 -19.68 -10.05
C ASP A 115 1.80 -19.78 -8.71
N GLY A 116 1.99 -21.02 -8.25
CA GLY A 116 2.91 -21.33 -7.14
C GLY A 116 4.36 -21.19 -7.58
N LEU A 117 5.18 -20.57 -6.75
CA LEU A 117 6.58 -20.25 -7.04
C LEU A 117 7.60 -21.06 -6.22
N ASN A 118 7.15 -22.01 -5.39
CA ASN A 118 7.99 -22.76 -4.44
C ASN A 118 9.19 -23.43 -5.09
N ASP A 119 8.97 -24.07 -6.24
CA ASP A 119 9.98 -24.91 -6.92
C ASP A 119 10.78 -24.13 -7.98
N THR A 120 10.43 -22.87 -8.22
CA THR A 120 11.02 -22.08 -9.31
C THR A 120 11.76 -20.84 -8.85
N VAL A 121 11.13 -20.01 -8.02
CA VAL A 121 11.63 -18.69 -7.58
C VAL A 121 11.84 -18.65 -6.07
N MET A 122 10.83 -19.06 -5.30
CA MET A 122 10.79 -18.99 -3.85
C MET A 122 11.29 -20.30 -3.24
N THR A 123 12.51 -20.70 -3.59
CA THR A 123 13.18 -21.90 -3.08
C THR A 123 13.46 -21.80 -1.58
N GLU A 124 13.83 -22.90 -0.92
CA GLU A 124 13.95 -22.96 0.55
C GLU A 124 14.98 -21.95 1.10
N ASP A 125 16.12 -21.81 0.40
CA ASP A 125 17.17 -20.85 0.71
C ASP A 125 16.68 -19.40 0.61
N ILE A 126 15.91 -19.06 -0.44
CA ILE A 126 15.32 -17.72 -0.61
C ILE A 126 14.28 -17.44 0.48
N ARG A 127 13.40 -18.41 0.78
CA ARG A 127 12.36 -18.26 1.81
C ARG A 127 12.90 -17.98 3.20
N GLY A 128 14.04 -18.59 3.53
CA GLY A 128 14.69 -18.44 4.84
C GLY A 128 15.11 -16.98 5.17
N GLU A 129 15.30 -16.16 4.15
CA GLU A 129 15.74 -14.78 4.31
C GLU A 129 14.59 -13.79 4.65
N PHE A 130 13.34 -14.21 4.51
CA PHE A 130 12.19 -13.40 4.91
C PHE A 130 11.88 -13.54 6.40
N ALA A 131 11.17 -12.57 6.97
CA ALA A 131 10.71 -12.65 8.35
C ALA A 131 9.78 -13.87 8.55
N LYS A 132 9.98 -14.59 9.67
CA LYS A 132 9.19 -15.78 9.99
C LYS A 132 7.70 -15.43 10.05
N GLY A 133 6.88 -16.24 9.37
CA GLY A 133 5.44 -16.05 9.30
C GLY A 133 4.96 -14.99 8.30
N TYR A 134 5.86 -14.15 7.77
CA TYR A 134 5.51 -13.11 6.80
C TYR A 134 4.96 -13.72 5.49
N LEU A 135 5.66 -14.68 4.90
CA LEU A 135 5.22 -15.34 3.68
C LEU A 135 3.91 -16.11 3.91
N ASP A 136 3.79 -16.82 5.05
CA ASP A 136 2.60 -17.61 5.39
C ASP A 136 1.36 -16.71 5.49
N GLN A 137 1.48 -15.57 6.15
CA GLN A 137 0.38 -14.65 6.33
C GLN A 137 -0.01 -13.97 5.00
N MET A 138 0.97 -13.46 4.25
CA MET A 138 0.71 -12.55 3.14
C MET A 138 0.43 -13.28 1.83
N ILE A 139 1.26 -14.25 1.44
CA ILE A 139 1.28 -14.79 0.08
C ILE A 139 1.30 -16.31 -0.03
N THR A 140 1.09 -17.04 1.06
CA THR A 140 0.95 -18.51 1.00
C THR A 140 -0.52 -18.87 0.91
N ASP A 141 -0.89 -19.70 -0.07
CA ASP A 141 -2.24 -20.22 -0.24
C ASP A 141 -2.54 -21.38 0.73
N LYS A 142 -3.78 -21.87 0.72
CA LYS A 142 -4.21 -23.00 1.58
C LYS A 142 -3.52 -24.32 1.25
N GLN A 143 -2.92 -24.46 0.07
CA GLN A 143 -2.18 -25.64 -0.37
C GLN A 143 -0.69 -25.56 -0.01
N GLY A 144 -0.23 -24.44 0.55
CA GLY A 144 1.18 -24.19 0.88
C GLY A 144 2.00 -23.63 -0.28
N ASN A 145 1.36 -23.19 -1.37
CA ASN A 145 2.06 -22.54 -2.47
C ASN A 145 2.30 -21.06 -2.13
N ILE A 146 3.53 -20.61 -2.35
CA ILE A 146 3.89 -19.21 -2.32
C ILE A 146 3.58 -18.63 -3.69
N ILE A 147 2.61 -17.69 -3.77
CA ILE A 147 2.04 -17.18 -5.02
C ILE A 147 2.69 -15.89 -5.51
N GLY A 148 3.71 -15.38 -4.85
CA GLY A 148 4.35 -14.13 -5.22
C GLY A 148 5.74 -13.95 -4.64
N VAL A 149 6.44 -12.94 -5.14
CA VAL A 149 7.71 -12.45 -4.61
C VAL A 149 7.46 -11.14 -3.90
N PRO A 150 7.64 -11.03 -2.57
CA PRO A 150 7.54 -9.75 -1.86
C PRO A 150 8.61 -8.78 -2.37
N GLY A 151 8.19 -7.63 -2.82
CA GLY A 151 9.09 -6.59 -3.33
C GLY A 151 9.75 -5.78 -2.22
N TYR A 152 9.04 -5.56 -1.12
CA TYR A 152 9.53 -4.78 0.02
C TYR A 152 8.79 -5.12 1.32
N ALA A 153 9.38 -4.73 2.45
CA ALA A 153 8.74 -4.67 3.75
C ALA A 153 8.31 -3.22 4.03
N GLY A 154 7.03 -3.02 4.37
CA GLY A 154 6.48 -1.71 4.71
C GLY A 154 5.98 -1.67 6.15
N TYR A 155 6.24 -0.56 6.84
CA TYR A 155 5.60 -0.24 8.10
C TYR A 155 4.82 1.06 7.97
N LEU A 156 3.66 1.13 8.61
CA LEU A 156 2.95 2.38 8.82
C LEU A 156 3.71 3.16 9.89
N ALA A 157 4.84 3.76 9.47
CA ALA A 157 5.81 4.37 10.36
C ALA A 157 5.21 5.58 11.11
N PHE A 158 5.65 5.75 12.36
CA PHE A 158 5.29 6.91 13.16
C PHE A 158 6.25 8.06 12.86
N TRP A 159 5.71 9.17 12.40
CA TRP A 159 6.44 10.37 12.03
C TRP A 159 6.18 11.50 13.02
N VAL A 160 7.21 12.25 13.32
CA VAL A 160 7.19 13.38 14.28
C VAL A 160 7.82 14.59 13.63
N ASN A 161 7.23 15.76 13.87
CA ASN A 161 7.87 17.04 13.60
C ASN A 161 8.64 17.47 14.85
N GLN A 162 9.96 17.30 14.83
CA GLN A 162 10.84 17.56 15.99
C GLN A 162 10.75 19.01 16.48
N LYS A 163 10.71 19.96 15.54
CA LYS A 163 10.58 21.37 15.90
C LYS A 163 9.31 21.65 16.73
N ILE A 164 8.19 21.02 16.35
CA ILE A 164 6.93 21.18 17.08
C ILE A 164 7.00 20.47 18.45
N LEU A 165 7.69 19.34 18.53
CA LEU A 165 7.93 18.62 19.77
C LEU A 165 8.76 19.49 20.76
N ASP A 166 9.84 20.08 20.26
CA ASP A 166 10.70 20.99 21.05
C ASP A 166 9.95 22.23 21.53
N GLU A 167 9.17 22.88 20.64
CA GLU A 167 8.34 24.03 20.99
C GLU A 167 7.26 23.70 22.05
N ALA A 168 6.82 22.44 22.12
CA ALA A 168 5.90 21.97 23.14
C ALA A 168 6.58 21.64 24.47
N GLY A 169 7.92 21.59 24.52
CA GLY A 169 8.70 21.23 25.70
C GLY A 169 8.52 19.76 26.09
N ILE A 170 8.35 18.87 25.10
CA ILE A 170 8.19 17.43 25.29
C ILE A 170 9.45 16.74 24.74
N ASP A 171 10.18 16.07 25.58
CA ASP A 171 11.45 15.44 25.20
C ASP A 171 11.25 14.14 24.39
N LYS A 172 10.09 13.46 24.58
CA LYS A 172 9.81 12.16 23.96
C LYS A 172 8.31 11.83 23.91
N LEU A 173 7.95 10.90 23.03
CA LEU A 173 6.60 10.36 22.87
C LEU A 173 6.59 8.85 23.12
N ASP A 174 6.93 8.41 24.33
CA ASP A 174 7.10 7.00 24.64
C ASP A 174 5.82 6.32 25.16
N THR A 175 4.98 7.06 25.86
CA THR A 175 3.82 6.54 26.56
C THR A 175 2.51 7.22 26.12
N LYS A 176 1.38 6.62 26.51
CA LYS A 176 0.04 7.21 26.34
C LYS A 176 -0.05 8.60 27.00
N GLU A 177 0.56 8.75 28.17
CA GLU A 177 0.58 10.01 28.90
C GLU A 177 1.42 11.09 28.20
N ASP A 178 2.57 10.72 27.66
CA ASP A 178 3.40 11.64 26.86
C ASP A 178 2.65 12.08 25.62
N PHE A 179 2.00 11.14 24.93
CA PHE A 179 1.19 11.41 23.74
C PHE A 179 0.04 12.38 24.07
N LYS A 180 -0.72 12.15 25.14
CA LYS A 180 -1.79 13.06 25.59
C LYS A 180 -1.30 14.46 25.92
N LYS A 181 -0.18 14.57 26.64
CA LYS A 181 0.44 15.87 26.94
C LYS A 181 0.83 16.61 25.68
N TYR A 182 1.44 15.90 24.73
CA TYR A 182 1.83 16.46 23.44
C TYR A 182 0.62 16.96 22.63
N MET A 183 -0.41 16.13 22.52
CA MET A 183 -1.66 16.53 21.84
C MET A 183 -2.21 17.84 22.40
N LEU A 184 -2.24 17.95 23.74
CA LEU A 184 -2.75 19.14 24.41
C LEU A 184 -1.85 20.37 24.19
N ALA A 185 -0.52 20.20 24.26
CA ALA A 185 0.44 21.30 24.13
C ALA A 185 0.50 21.88 22.71
N VAL A 186 0.36 21.02 21.69
CA VAL A 186 0.53 21.39 20.26
C VAL A 186 -0.76 21.93 19.63
N SER A 187 -1.92 21.46 20.08
CA SER A 187 -3.20 21.74 19.39
C SER A 187 -3.72 23.15 19.68
N LYS A 188 -3.09 24.13 19.06
CA LYS A 188 -3.40 25.56 19.14
C LYS A 188 -2.93 26.30 17.87
N ASP A 189 -3.42 27.49 17.66
CA ASP A 189 -2.98 28.42 16.60
C ASP A 189 -3.01 27.81 15.18
N GLY A 190 -4.01 26.95 14.92
CA GLY A 190 -4.19 26.28 13.62
C GLY A 190 -3.30 25.05 13.40
N ARG A 191 -2.57 24.61 14.43
CA ARG A 191 -1.86 23.33 14.47
C ARG A 191 -2.69 22.26 15.19
N TYR A 192 -2.40 21.02 14.85
CA TYR A 192 -2.97 19.83 15.48
C TYR A 192 -1.87 18.91 15.99
N GLY A 193 -2.08 18.29 17.13
CA GLY A 193 -1.13 17.32 17.68
C GLY A 193 -0.98 16.10 16.79
N TYR A 194 -2.09 15.66 16.18
CA TYR A 194 -2.12 14.51 15.28
C TYR A 194 -2.77 14.86 13.94
N GLY A 195 -2.26 14.31 12.85
CA GLY A 195 -2.84 14.32 11.51
C GLY A 195 -2.99 12.92 10.94
N GLY A 196 -3.94 12.71 10.05
CA GLY A 196 -4.20 11.40 9.47
C GLY A 196 -4.81 11.44 8.07
N SER A 197 -4.85 10.28 7.42
CA SER A 197 -5.47 10.04 6.12
C SER A 197 -6.76 9.25 6.33
N TRP A 198 -7.86 9.96 6.63
CA TRP A 198 -9.09 9.33 7.10
C TRP A 198 -10.18 9.19 6.04
N GLU A 199 -9.82 9.27 4.75
CA GLU A 199 -10.74 8.83 3.70
C GLU A 199 -11.10 7.36 3.93
N LYS A 200 -12.35 6.96 3.69
CA LYS A 200 -12.93 5.68 4.15
C LYS A 200 -12.18 4.43 3.70
N THR A 201 -11.47 4.47 2.56
CA THR A 201 -10.69 3.35 2.05
C THR A 201 -9.26 3.31 2.59
N TYR A 202 -8.81 4.39 3.25
CA TYR A 202 -7.46 4.55 3.81
C TYR A 202 -7.43 4.44 5.34
N VAL A 203 -8.47 4.92 6.01
CA VAL A 203 -8.49 5.09 7.47
C VAL A 203 -8.38 3.79 8.25
N PHE A 204 -8.71 2.65 7.64
CA PHE A 204 -8.56 1.35 8.32
C PHE A 204 -7.14 1.09 8.80
N ASN A 205 -6.13 1.55 8.07
CA ASN A 205 -4.73 1.41 8.48
C ASN A 205 -4.48 2.06 9.86
N GLU A 206 -5.03 3.26 10.07
CA GLU A 206 -4.89 3.97 11.34
C GLU A 206 -5.81 3.40 12.42
N ILE A 207 -7.05 2.97 12.09
CA ILE A 207 -7.92 2.25 13.03
C ILE A 207 -7.19 1.02 13.57
N ALA A 208 -6.64 0.19 12.67
CA ALA A 208 -5.91 -1.02 13.04
C ALA A 208 -4.63 -0.69 13.84
N GLN A 209 -3.87 0.33 13.43
CA GLN A 209 -2.70 0.80 14.15
C GLN A 209 -3.05 1.18 15.59
N PHE A 210 -4.05 2.02 15.81
CA PHE A 210 -4.45 2.43 17.16
C PHE A 210 -5.02 1.26 17.96
N VAL A 211 -5.89 0.42 17.38
CA VAL A 211 -6.41 -0.78 18.06
C VAL A 211 -5.25 -1.67 18.54
N ASN A 212 -4.26 -1.92 17.68
CA ASN A 212 -3.10 -2.73 18.02
C ASN A 212 -2.23 -2.07 19.11
N MET A 213 -2.02 -0.75 19.05
CA MET A 213 -1.28 0.00 20.07
C MET A 213 -1.93 -0.08 21.45
N PHE A 214 -3.24 -0.13 21.52
CA PHE A 214 -4.00 -0.32 22.77
C PHE A 214 -4.06 -1.80 23.21
N GLY A 215 -3.46 -2.73 22.46
CA GLY A 215 -3.48 -4.16 22.76
C GLY A 215 -4.78 -4.85 22.36
N GLY A 216 -5.55 -4.23 21.48
CA GLY A 216 -6.82 -4.75 20.95
C GLY A 216 -6.64 -5.80 19.84
N ASP A 217 -7.76 -6.17 19.24
CA ASP A 217 -7.85 -7.07 18.09
C ASP A 217 -9.01 -6.61 17.19
N TYR A 218 -8.72 -6.14 15.99
CA TYR A 218 -9.75 -5.64 15.06
C TYR A 218 -10.69 -6.74 14.52
N PHE A 219 -10.51 -7.99 14.94
CA PHE A 219 -11.46 -9.08 14.70
C PHE A 219 -12.35 -9.41 15.92
N ASP A 220 -12.14 -8.77 17.06
CA ASP A 220 -12.95 -8.96 18.26
C ASP A 220 -13.28 -7.62 18.92
N TRP A 221 -14.35 -6.98 18.45
CA TRP A 221 -14.81 -5.68 18.95
C TRP A 221 -15.58 -5.74 20.28
N THR A 222 -15.64 -6.91 20.91
CA THR A 222 -16.13 -7.05 22.29
C THR A 222 -15.07 -6.68 23.33
N ARG A 223 -13.82 -6.57 22.92
CA ARG A 223 -12.68 -6.25 23.78
C ARG A 223 -12.71 -4.78 24.21
N PRO A 224 -12.47 -4.50 25.50
CA PRO A 224 -12.44 -3.14 26.02
C PRO A 224 -11.33 -2.28 25.43
N GLU A 225 -10.19 -2.88 25.03
CA GLU A 225 -9.06 -2.21 24.41
C GLU A 225 -9.43 -1.55 23.07
N ASN A 226 -10.26 -2.23 22.27
CA ASN A 226 -10.78 -1.68 21.01
C ASN A 226 -11.64 -0.44 21.25
N LYS A 227 -12.54 -0.52 22.23
CA LYS A 227 -13.37 0.61 22.60
C LYS A 227 -12.51 1.78 23.11
N GLU A 228 -11.49 1.49 23.93
CA GLU A 228 -10.58 2.53 24.44
C GLU A 228 -9.83 3.21 23.30
N ALA A 229 -9.36 2.47 22.31
CA ALA A 229 -8.67 3.01 21.13
C ALA A 229 -9.57 3.96 20.32
N ILE A 230 -10.83 3.55 20.06
CA ILE A 230 -11.77 4.39 19.31
C ILE A 230 -12.22 5.61 20.12
N GLN A 231 -12.42 5.44 21.42
CA GLN A 231 -12.75 6.56 22.33
C GLN A 231 -11.63 7.58 22.34
N PHE A 232 -10.37 7.12 22.37
CA PHE A 232 -9.20 7.99 22.32
C PHE A 232 -9.16 8.83 21.03
N LEU A 233 -9.40 8.21 19.87
CA LEU A 233 -9.48 8.90 18.57
C LEU A 233 -10.65 9.90 18.52
N TYR A 234 -11.80 9.48 19.03
CA TYR A 234 -12.98 10.34 19.14
C TYR A 234 -12.71 11.58 20.02
N ASP A 235 -12.09 11.36 21.19
CA ASP A 235 -11.74 12.44 22.12
C ASP A 235 -10.74 13.43 21.50
N MET A 236 -9.78 12.96 20.70
CA MET A 236 -8.87 13.84 19.96
C MET A 236 -9.61 14.75 18.98
N VAL A 237 -10.65 14.24 18.30
CA VAL A 237 -11.51 15.06 17.43
C VAL A 237 -12.30 16.08 18.23
N GLN A 238 -12.98 15.64 19.31
CA GLN A 238 -13.81 16.53 20.14
C GLN A 238 -12.99 17.65 20.81
N ASN A 239 -11.75 17.34 21.20
CA ASN A 239 -10.82 18.29 21.81
C ASN A 239 -10.01 19.09 20.77
N LYS A 240 -10.32 18.99 19.48
CA LYS A 240 -9.61 19.65 18.37
C LYS A 240 -8.10 19.39 18.36
N GLN A 241 -7.70 18.20 18.80
CA GLN A 241 -6.31 17.75 18.79
C GLN A 241 -5.95 17.08 17.46
N THR A 242 -6.97 16.73 16.67
CA THR A 242 -6.89 16.32 15.28
C THR A 242 -8.04 16.92 14.48
N PRO A 243 -7.86 17.30 13.21
CA PRO A 243 -8.91 17.94 12.43
C PRO A 243 -9.95 16.93 11.94
N ILE A 244 -11.24 17.27 12.05
CA ILE A 244 -12.32 16.40 11.53
C ILE A 244 -12.37 16.37 10.00
N ASP A 245 -11.95 17.42 9.32
CA ASP A 245 -11.95 17.51 7.85
C ASP A 245 -10.98 16.54 7.17
N GLN A 246 -10.03 15.96 7.92
CA GLN A 246 -9.14 14.90 7.41
C GLN A 246 -9.89 13.60 7.02
N ILE A 247 -11.17 13.45 7.32
CA ILE A 247 -12.01 12.35 6.82
C ILE A 247 -12.13 12.32 5.29
N ALA A 248 -11.77 13.40 4.61
CA ALA A 248 -11.68 13.48 3.16
C ALA A 248 -10.25 13.30 2.62
N ASP A 249 -9.25 13.28 3.50
CA ASP A 249 -7.84 13.24 3.09
C ASP A 249 -7.39 11.80 2.82
N LYS A 250 -6.72 11.63 1.69
CA LYS A 250 -5.79 10.55 1.38
C LYS A 250 -4.36 11.04 1.67
N TYR A 251 -3.36 10.20 1.41
CA TYR A 251 -1.95 10.57 1.69
C TYR A 251 -1.50 11.80 0.89
N GLU A 252 -2.00 11.97 -0.35
CA GLU A 252 -1.68 13.09 -1.22
C GLU A 252 -2.15 14.45 -0.66
N GLN A 253 -3.20 14.45 0.16
CA GLN A 253 -3.67 15.65 0.86
C GLN A 253 -3.02 15.83 2.22
N MET A 254 -2.68 14.73 2.91
CA MET A 254 -2.07 14.76 4.25
C MET A 254 -0.61 15.23 4.20
N ASN A 255 0.22 14.70 3.29
CA ASN A 255 1.66 14.98 3.23
C ASN A 255 2.00 16.46 3.09
N PRO A 256 1.36 17.26 2.20
CA PRO A 256 1.58 18.70 2.16
C PRO A 256 1.27 19.40 3.48
N LYS A 257 0.19 19.00 4.18
CA LYS A 257 -0.18 19.57 5.48
C LYS A 257 0.88 19.26 6.56
N ALA A 258 1.46 18.07 6.53
CA ALA A 258 2.57 17.71 7.41
C ALA A 258 3.83 18.53 7.11
N ASN A 259 4.21 18.70 5.86
CA ASN A 259 5.31 19.55 5.40
C ASN A 259 5.14 21.03 5.81
N ASP A 260 3.91 21.52 5.80
CA ASP A 260 3.55 22.90 6.23
C ASP A 260 3.55 23.06 7.76
N GLY A 261 3.90 22.01 8.53
CA GLY A 261 3.93 22.06 10.00
C GLY A 261 2.55 22.15 10.66
N LYS A 262 1.52 21.67 9.99
CA LYS A 262 0.15 21.61 10.53
C LYS A 262 -0.02 20.52 11.59
N TYR A 263 0.78 19.45 11.51
CA TYR A 263 0.70 18.27 12.36
C TYR A 263 1.97 18.10 13.20
N GLY A 264 1.79 17.73 14.46
CA GLY A 264 2.89 17.41 15.36
C GLY A 264 3.41 15.98 15.12
N CYS A 265 2.51 15.03 14.89
CA CYS A 265 2.84 13.66 14.54
C CYS A 265 1.74 13.02 13.68
N TRP A 266 2.06 11.93 12.99
CA TRP A 266 1.16 11.17 12.13
C TRP A 266 1.71 9.79 11.81
N PHE A 267 0.89 8.95 11.20
CA PHE A 267 1.32 7.69 10.61
C PHE A 267 1.38 7.81 9.08
N MET A 268 2.47 7.29 8.47
CA MET A 268 2.65 7.31 7.01
C MET A 268 3.56 6.18 6.54
N TRP A 269 3.29 5.66 5.35
CA TRP A 269 4.09 4.68 4.65
C TRP A 269 5.37 5.27 4.03
N GLY A 270 6.35 4.40 3.72
CA GLY A 270 7.55 4.77 2.99
C GLY A 270 8.65 5.33 3.89
N LEU A 271 9.75 5.70 3.26
CA LEU A 271 11.00 6.12 3.93
C LEU A 271 11.16 7.65 4.00
N GLY A 272 10.15 8.40 3.60
CA GLY A 272 10.15 9.86 3.78
C GLY A 272 10.52 10.67 2.55
N THR A 273 10.49 10.08 1.37
CA THR A 273 10.82 10.75 0.08
C THR A 273 10.07 12.07 -0.14
N ASP A 274 8.79 12.15 0.24
CA ASP A 274 8.02 13.40 0.12
C ASP A 274 8.54 14.50 1.06
N TYR A 275 9.01 14.12 2.26
CA TYR A 275 9.60 15.05 3.23
C TYR A 275 11.00 15.46 2.80
N GLU A 276 11.76 14.54 2.19
CA GLU A 276 13.08 14.83 1.61
C GLU A 276 12.98 15.82 0.46
N LYS A 277 12.09 15.58 -0.51
CA LYS A 277 11.82 16.48 -1.64
C LYS A 277 11.38 17.88 -1.18
N ALA A 278 10.68 17.96 -0.06
CA ALA A 278 10.29 19.23 0.57
C ALA A 278 11.42 19.88 1.40
N GLY A 279 12.57 19.22 1.55
CA GLY A 279 13.66 19.67 2.44
C GLY A 279 13.31 19.61 3.92
N MET A 280 12.30 18.79 4.27
CA MET A 280 11.77 18.67 5.63
C MET A 280 12.21 17.39 6.34
N LEU A 281 12.88 16.45 5.66
CA LEU A 281 13.41 15.25 6.29
C LEU A 281 14.66 15.57 7.12
N GLY A 282 14.75 15.06 8.35
CA GLY A 282 15.92 15.22 9.25
C GLY A 282 15.54 15.09 10.72
N GLN A 283 16.53 14.75 11.55
CA GLN A 283 16.34 14.54 13.00
C GLN A 283 15.85 15.79 13.75
N ASP A 284 16.17 16.97 13.25
CA ASP A 284 15.73 18.27 13.76
C ASP A 284 14.45 18.81 13.07
N LYS A 285 13.87 18.02 12.16
CA LYS A 285 12.70 18.37 11.33
C LYS A 285 11.63 17.29 11.44
N ILE A 286 11.32 16.66 10.31
CA ILE A 286 10.43 15.49 10.23
C ILE A 286 11.29 14.24 10.22
N HIS A 287 11.01 13.30 11.11
CA HIS A 287 11.75 12.04 11.19
C HIS A 287 10.84 10.91 11.68
N MET A 288 11.25 9.67 11.41
CA MET A 288 10.65 8.48 12.01
C MET A 288 10.98 8.40 13.50
N ALA A 289 10.00 8.03 14.30
CA ALA A 289 10.16 7.80 15.73
C ALA A 289 9.57 6.45 16.13
N MET A 290 9.96 5.94 17.30
CA MET A 290 9.32 4.76 17.86
C MET A 290 7.87 5.07 18.21
N VAL A 291 6.96 4.15 17.85
CA VAL A 291 5.54 4.27 18.23
C VAL A 291 5.38 4.30 19.76
N PRO A 292 4.56 5.20 20.30
CA PRO A 292 4.31 5.23 21.74
C PRO A 292 3.59 3.96 22.20
N SER A 293 3.86 3.51 23.41
CA SER A 293 3.06 2.48 24.05
C SER A 293 1.76 3.08 24.56
N MET A 294 0.64 2.52 24.16
CA MET A 294 -0.70 2.87 24.66
C MET A 294 -1.18 1.91 25.75
N THR A 295 -0.37 0.91 26.11
CA THR A 295 -0.68 -0.09 27.14
C THR A 295 0.09 0.20 28.44
N ASN A 296 -0.45 -0.29 29.57
CA ASN A 296 0.19 -0.11 30.88
C ASN A 296 1.45 -0.98 31.08
N ASP A 297 1.60 -2.04 30.28
CA ASP A 297 2.74 -2.96 30.34
C ASP A 297 3.88 -2.57 29.37
N GLY A 298 3.79 -1.42 28.73
CA GLY A 298 4.83 -0.87 27.87
C GLY A 298 4.93 -1.52 26.48
N LYS A 299 3.99 -2.41 26.11
CA LYS A 299 3.98 -3.03 24.79
C LYS A 299 3.70 -2.03 23.70
N ARG A 300 4.33 -2.26 22.55
CA ARG A 300 4.17 -1.44 21.35
C ARG A 300 3.66 -2.30 20.21
N ALA A 301 2.97 -1.70 19.26
CA ALA A 301 2.53 -2.37 18.05
C ALA A 301 2.76 -1.48 16.83
N ILE A 302 3.06 -2.10 15.70
CA ILE A 302 3.22 -1.44 14.40
C ILE A 302 2.44 -2.19 13.34
N PHE A 303 1.77 -1.43 12.49
CA PHE A 303 1.05 -1.98 11.35
C PHE A 303 1.98 -2.13 10.14
N THR A 304 1.86 -3.25 9.41
CA THR A 304 2.69 -3.57 8.26
C THR A 304 1.86 -3.82 7.01
N ASP A 305 2.45 -3.57 5.86
CA ASP A 305 1.93 -4.00 4.56
C ASP A 305 3.00 -4.70 3.74
N SER A 306 2.58 -5.23 2.60
CA SER A 306 3.49 -5.76 1.60
C SER A 306 2.92 -5.60 0.19
N TRP A 307 3.83 -5.52 -0.77
CA TRP A 307 3.52 -5.63 -2.18
C TRP A 307 4.32 -6.77 -2.79
N SER A 308 3.68 -7.51 -3.68
CA SER A 308 4.30 -8.68 -4.29
C SER A 308 4.11 -8.68 -5.80
N TYR A 309 5.12 -9.20 -6.49
CA TYR A 309 5.01 -9.55 -7.91
C TYR A 309 4.46 -10.97 -8.02
N VAL A 310 3.34 -11.13 -8.72
CA VAL A 310 2.65 -12.42 -8.88
C VAL A 310 2.56 -12.81 -10.34
N LEU A 311 2.57 -14.13 -10.60
CA LEU A 311 2.51 -14.71 -11.93
C LEU A 311 1.08 -15.15 -12.25
N ASN A 312 0.50 -14.58 -13.31
CA ASN A 312 -0.80 -14.98 -13.83
C ASN A 312 -0.75 -16.42 -14.38
N THR A 313 -1.63 -17.28 -13.86
CA THR A 313 -1.74 -18.68 -14.33
C THR A 313 -2.03 -18.75 -15.84
N ALA A 314 -2.76 -17.81 -16.42
CA ALA A 314 -3.07 -17.75 -17.84
C ALA A 314 -1.90 -17.26 -18.73
N SER A 315 -0.79 -16.77 -18.15
CA SER A 315 0.38 -16.32 -18.91
C SER A 315 0.89 -17.39 -19.87
N LYS A 316 1.24 -16.96 -21.08
CA LYS A 316 1.91 -17.80 -22.10
C LYS A 316 3.42 -17.61 -22.11
N ASN A 317 3.95 -16.67 -21.34
CA ASN A 317 5.36 -16.28 -21.27
C ASN A 317 6.00 -16.72 -19.96
N LYS A 318 5.68 -17.92 -19.47
CA LYS A 318 6.07 -18.42 -18.13
C LYS A 318 7.57 -18.34 -17.87
N ASP A 319 8.41 -18.72 -18.85
CA ASP A 319 9.86 -18.73 -18.68
C ASP A 319 10.42 -17.31 -18.50
N ALA A 320 9.93 -16.35 -19.29
CA ALA A 320 10.30 -14.95 -19.15
C ALA A 320 9.81 -14.38 -17.80
N ALA A 321 8.58 -14.70 -17.41
CA ALA A 321 8.01 -14.29 -16.14
C ALA A 321 8.79 -14.84 -14.93
N ILE A 322 9.17 -16.11 -14.95
CA ILE A 322 9.99 -16.73 -13.91
C ILE A 322 11.39 -16.07 -13.86
N LYS A 323 11.98 -15.75 -15.01
CA LYS A 323 13.26 -15.04 -15.08
C LYS A 323 13.18 -13.64 -14.45
N PHE A 324 12.11 -12.91 -14.73
CA PHE A 324 11.82 -11.61 -14.09
C PHE A 324 11.67 -11.79 -12.57
N LEU A 325 10.84 -12.72 -12.11
CA LEU A 325 10.58 -12.95 -10.68
C LEU A 325 11.85 -13.39 -9.93
N LYS A 326 12.72 -14.22 -10.54
CA LYS A 326 14.02 -14.57 -9.95
C LYS A 326 14.90 -13.34 -9.74
N TYR A 327 14.92 -12.43 -10.71
CA TYR A 327 15.64 -11.17 -10.54
C TYR A 327 15.04 -10.34 -9.41
N MET A 328 13.71 -10.17 -9.37
CA MET A 328 13.05 -9.41 -8.30
C MET A 328 13.24 -10.01 -6.91
N ALA A 329 13.40 -11.33 -6.80
CA ALA A 329 13.73 -12.02 -5.55
C ALA A 329 15.22 -11.94 -5.17
N SER A 330 16.08 -11.46 -6.07
CA SER A 330 17.52 -11.35 -5.86
C SER A 330 17.91 -10.06 -5.15
N GLU A 331 19.17 -10.00 -4.67
CA GLU A 331 19.77 -8.79 -4.13
C GLU A 331 19.68 -7.62 -5.13
N GLY A 332 20.08 -7.84 -6.39
CA GLY A 332 20.06 -6.79 -7.42
C GLY A 332 18.67 -6.23 -7.72
N GLY A 333 17.64 -7.07 -7.75
CA GLY A 333 16.26 -6.63 -7.97
C GLY A 333 15.71 -5.82 -6.81
N MET A 334 15.96 -6.24 -5.56
CA MET A 334 15.54 -5.50 -4.38
C MET A 334 16.33 -4.20 -4.18
N GLU A 335 17.64 -4.22 -4.47
CA GLU A 335 18.47 -3.01 -4.45
C GLU A 335 17.99 -1.98 -5.49
N ALA A 336 17.65 -2.43 -6.71
CA ALA A 336 17.11 -1.57 -7.75
C ALA A 336 15.78 -0.93 -7.31
N SER A 337 14.89 -1.69 -6.67
CA SER A 337 13.62 -1.20 -6.14
C SER A 337 13.80 -0.24 -4.96
N TYR A 338 14.76 -0.51 -4.06
CA TYR A 338 15.11 0.40 -2.97
C TYR A 338 15.57 1.75 -3.50
N LYS A 339 16.49 1.75 -4.48
CA LYS A 339 17.05 2.99 -5.07
C LYS A 339 16.03 3.81 -5.87
N ALA A 340 15.14 3.13 -6.60
CA ALA A 340 14.19 3.81 -7.48
C ALA A 340 12.90 4.24 -6.80
N PHE A 341 12.40 3.46 -5.83
CA PHE A 341 11.05 3.63 -5.30
C PHE A 341 11.02 3.80 -3.77
N ASP A 342 12.19 3.93 -3.13
CA ASP A 342 12.26 4.04 -1.68
C ASP A 342 11.58 2.84 -0.98
N ARG A 343 11.85 1.61 -1.51
CA ARG A 343 11.24 0.36 -1.04
C ARG A 343 12.22 -0.45 -0.22
N TYR A 344 12.04 -0.45 1.10
CA TYR A 344 12.90 -1.19 2.02
C TYR A 344 12.88 -2.70 1.70
N PRO A 345 14.04 -3.34 1.45
CA PRO A 345 14.08 -4.74 1.02
C PRO A 345 13.37 -5.68 1.99
N ALA A 346 12.52 -6.57 1.47
CA ALA A 346 11.81 -7.55 2.28
C ALA A 346 12.71 -8.70 2.79
N ARG A 347 13.83 -8.97 2.11
CA ARG A 347 14.86 -9.92 2.54
C ARG A 347 15.81 -9.25 3.51
N LYS A 348 16.03 -9.89 4.67
CA LYS A 348 16.90 -9.36 5.74
C LYS A 348 18.35 -9.22 5.28
N ASP A 349 18.90 -10.26 4.62
CA ASP A 349 20.27 -10.27 4.11
C ASP A 349 20.53 -9.14 3.10
N VAL A 350 19.53 -8.84 2.27
CA VAL A 350 19.61 -7.74 1.31
C VAL A 350 19.50 -6.39 2.02
N ALA A 351 18.55 -6.23 2.94
CA ALA A 351 18.39 -4.99 3.68
C ALA A 351 19.64 -4.60 4.47
N GLU A 352 20.28 -5.58 5.15
CA GLU A 352 21.53 -5.37 5.86
C GLU A 352 22.66 -4.87 4.97
N LYS A 353 22.69 -5.33 3.72
CA LYS A 353 23.77 -5.07 2.77
C LYS A 353 23.60 -3.77 1.97
N VAL A 354 22.36 -3.50 1.50
CA VAL A 354 22.12 -2.41 0.54
C VAL A 354 21.60 -1.13 1.17
N VAL A 355 20.94 -1.22 2.34
CA VAL A 355 20.48 -0.02 3.04
C VAL A 355 21.64 0.57 3.83
N PRO A 356 22.04 1.83 3.57
CA PRO A 356 23.16 2.45 4.29
C PRO A 356 22.90 2.56 5.79
N ASP A 357 23.97 2.44 6.61
CA ASP A 357 23.86 2.65 8.07
C ASP A 357 23.49 4.10 8.43
N THR A 358 23.65 5.02 7.49
CA THR A 358 23.26 6.42 7.63
C THR A 358 21.78 6.66 7.31
N ASP A 359 21.08 5.67 6.73
CA ASP A 359 19.65 5.77 6.47
C ASP A 359 18.88 5.62 7.79
N PRO A 360 18.14 6.65 8.24
CA PRO A 360 17.38 6.58 9.49
C PRO A 360 16.35 5.45 9.53
N ALA A 361 15.85 5.02 8.36
CA ALA A 361 14.90 3.93 8.25
C ALA A 361 15.52 2.57 8.65
N LYS A 362 16.82 2.36 8.44
CA LYS A 362 17.49 1.09 8.77
C LYS A 362 17.38 0.77 10.26
N GLU A 363 17.74 1.73 11.11
CA GLU A 363 17.61 1.57 12.56
C GLU A 363 16.14 1.42 12.97
N MET A 364 15.26 2.32 12.48
CA MET A 364 13.88 2.34 12.92
C MET A 364 13.11 1.09 12.48
N TYR A 365 13.31 0.60 11.25
CA TYR A 365 12.68 -0.63 10.77
C TYR A 365 13.17 -1.87 11.54
N SER A 366 14.46 -1.93 11.89
CA SER A 366 15.00 -2.99 12.75
C SER A 366 14.35 -2.96 14.15
N ARG A 367 14.15 -1.77 14.69
CA ARG A 367 13.49 -1.57 15.99
C ARG A 367 11.99 -1.92 15.92
N TYR A 368 11.27 -1.52 14.90
CA TYR A 368 9.87 -1.93 14.71
C TYR A 368 9.74 -3.45 14.64
N ALA A 369 10.62 -4.12 13.89
CA ALA A 369 10.59 -5.57 13.76
C ALA A 369 10.90 -6.31 15.07
N SER A 370 11.76 -5.74 15.94
CA SER A 370 12.24 -6.39 17.17
C SER A 370 11.50 -5.97 18.44
N GLU A 371 11.02 -4.72 18.53
CA GLU A 371 10.45 -4.13 19.73
C GLU A 371 8.91 -4.02 19.68
N CYS A 372 8.29 -4.17 18.49
CA CYS A 372 6.85 -4.05 18.32
C CYS A 372 6.17 -5.39 18.00
N ASN A 373 4.91 -5.54 18.43
CA ASN A 373 4.02 -6.54 17.86
C ASN A 373 3.63 -6.09 16.44
N VAL A 374 4.10 -6.83 15.42
CA VAL A 374 3.85 -6.50 14.01
C VAL A 374 2.57 -7.17 13.55
N GLN A 375 1.62 -6.38 13.08
CA GLN A 375 0.33 -6.87 12.58
C GLN A 375 0.02 -6.21 11.22
N GLY A 376 -0.46 -7.01 10.27
CA GLY A 376 -0.86 -6.55 8.94
C GLY A 376 -2.38 -6.41 8.81
N ARG A 377 -2.82 -6.19 7.58
CA ARG A 377 -4.24 -6.10 7.22
C ARG A 377 -4.98 -7.42 7.45
N PRO A 378 -6.31 -7.38 7.64
CA PRO A 378 -7.12 -8.59 7.69
C PRO A 378 -6.99 -9.35 6.36
N MET A 379 -6.66 -10.64 6.45
CA MET A 379 -6.53 -11.50 5.28
C MET A 379 -7.86 -12.20 4.98
N LEU A 380 -8.85 -11.42 4.58
CA LEU A 380 -10.21 -11.86 4.23
C LEU A 380 -10.38 -11.91 2.70
N PRO A 381 -11.22 -12.80 2.16
CA PRO A 381 -11.51 -12.80 0.71
C PRO A 381 -12.08 -11.47 0.19
N GLN A 382 -12.78 -10.71 1.03
CA GLN A 382 -13.39 -9.41 0.73
C GLN A 382 -12.75 -8.32 1.61
N THR A 383 -11.42 -8.28 1.66
CA THR A 383 -10.68 -7.34 2.53
C THR A 383 -11.01 -5.88 2.21
N MET A 384 -11.11 -5.49 0.93
CA MET A 384 -11.37 -4.10 0.56
C MET A 384 -12.78 -3.64 0.96
N GLU A 385 -13.79 -4.51 0.79
CA GLU A 385 -15.16 -4.22 1.21
C GLU A 385 -15.24 -4.09 2.75
N PHE A 386 -14.56 -4.98 3.47
CA PHE A 386 -14.46 -4.90 4.94
C PHE A 386 -13.81 -3.59 5.38
N ILE A 387 -12.68 -3.20 4.78
CA ILE A 387 -11.95 -1.96 5.08
C ILE A 387 -12.85 -0.73 4.83
N THR A 388 -13.53 -0.70 3.68
CA THR A 388 -14.37 0.43 3.27
C THR A 388 -15.61 0.57 4.16
N ASP A 389 -16.26 -0.55 4.49
CA ASP A 389 -17.41 -0.55 5.41
C ASP A 389 -16.98 -0.10 6.83
N MET A 390 -15.82 -0.58 7.31
CA MET A 390 -15.26 -0.16 8.59
C MET A 390 -14.94 1.34 8.60
N GLY A 391 -14.30 1.85 7.55
CA GLY A 391 -14.01 3.28 7.39
C GLY A 391 -15.27 4.12 7.37
N THR A 392 -16.34 3.64 6.75
CA THR A 392 -17.63 4.35 6.68
C THR A 392 -18.25 4.52 8.07
N ILE A 393 -18.32 3.46 8.86
CA ILE A 393 -18.88 3.55 10.23
C ILE A 393 -17.95 4.35 11.16
N TYR A 394 -16.62 4.29 10.93
CA TYR A 394 -15.65 5.10 11.66
C TYR A 394 -15.88 6.61 11.42
N GLN A 395 -16.05 7.01 10.17
CA GLN A 395 -16.33 8.42 9.85
C GLN A 395 -17.62 8.90 10.48
N SER A 396 -18.68 8.08 10.52
CA SER A 396 -19.92 8.41 11.22
C SER A 396 -19.71 8.57 12.73
N CYS A 397 -18.86 7.73 13.33
CA CYS A 397 -18.52 7.87 14.75
C CYS A 397 -17.74 9.17 15.01
N MET A 398 -16.72 9.49 14.22
CA MET A 398 -15.90 10.70 14.39
C MET A 398 -16.72 11.99 14.22
N LYS A 399 -17.75 11.96 13.37
CA LYS A 399 -18.72 13.07 13.22
C LYS A 399 -19.73 13.17 14.37
N GLY A 400 -19.79 12.18 15.28
CA GLY A 400 -20.77 12.10 16.35
C GLY A 400 -22.17 11.66 15.91
N GLU A 401 -22.31 11.11 14.69
CA GLU A 401 -23.56 10.57 14.16
C GLU A 401 -23.95 9.24 14.86
N ILE A 402 -22.97 8.49 15.32
CA ILE A 402 -23.11 7.30 16.16
C ILE A 402 -22.15 7.38 17.36
N SER A 403 -22.50 6.72 18.46
CA SER A 403 -21.62 6.63 19.63
C SER A 403 -20.47 5.63 19.40
N VAL A 404 -19.42 5.70 20.24
CA VAL A 404 -18.33 4.72 20.23
C VAL A 404 -18.85 3.31 20.52
N ASP A 405 -19.83 3.15 21.41
CA ASP A 405 -20.47 1.84 21.69
C ASP A 405 -21.19 1.29 20.46
N GLU A 406 -21.91 2.15 19.76
CA GLU A 406 -22.59 1.76 18.52
C GLU A 406 -21.59 1.43 17.42
N PHE A 407 -20.48 2.18 17.31
CA PHE A 407 -19.39 1.84 16.40
C PHE A 407 -18.85 0.44 16.68
N CYS A 408 -18.47 0.11 17.93
CA CYS A 408 -17.95 -1.21 18.30
C CYS A 408 -18.94 -2.33 17.96
N LYS A 409 -20.23 -2.12 18.21
CA LYS A 409 -21.27 -3.08 17.85
C LYS A 409 -21.33 -3.30 16.33
N LYS A 410 -21.39 -2.24 15.53
CA LYS A 410 -21.41 -2.30 14.06
C LYS A 410 -20.12 -2.92 13.50
N ALA A 411 -18.96 -2.60 14.09
CA ALA A 411 -17.68 -3.17 13.70
C ALA A 411 -17.66 -4.71 13.93
N GLN A 412 -18.23 -5.19 15.05
CA GLN A 412 -18.38 -6.64 15.28
C GLN A 412 -19.35 -7.29 14.27
N GLU A 413 -20.42 -6.59 13.89
CA GLU A 413 -21.34 -7.07 12.85
C GLU A 413 -20.62 -7.20 11.50
N LEU A 414 -19.74 -6.25 11.15
CA LEU A 414 -18.90 -6.33 9.94
C LEU A 414 -17.91 -7.50 10.00
N VAL A 415 -17.23 -7.71 11.14
CA VAL A 415 -16.37 -8.89 11.33
C VAL A 415 -17.15 -10.18 11.10
N ASN A 416 -18.35 -10.30 11.66
CA ASN A 416 -19.19 -11.50 11.50
C ASN A 416 -19.70 -11.68 10.05
N LYS A 417 -19.89 -10.59 9.32
CA LYS A 417 -20.31 -10.60 7.90
C LYS A 417 -19.22 -11.11 6.97
N TYR A 418 -17.96 -10.72 7.22
CA TYR A 418 -16.84 -10.93 6.29
C TYR A 418 -15.92 -12.11 6.68
N LYS A 419 -15.96 -12.58 7.94
CA LYS A 419 -15.15 -13.69 8.46
C LYS A 419 -15.85 -15.04 8.23
#